data_17cb07e930aa377ef0e4000e72ded329
#
_entry.id   17cb07e930aa377ef0e4000e72ded329
#
_cell.length_a   1.000
_cell.length_b   1.000
_cell.length_c   1.000
_cell.angle_alpha   90.00
_cell.angle_beta   90.00
_cell.angle_gamma   90.00
#
_symmetry.space_group_name_H-M   'P 1'
#
loop_
_entity.id
_entity.type
_entity.pdbx_description
1 polymer ?
#
loop_
_entity_poly.entity_id
_entity_poly.type
_entity_poly.pdbx_seq_one_letter_code
_entity_poly.pdbx_strand_id
1 'polypeptide(L)'
;VNTIDTTADRSITNVPVSFDSSSESLEAMGLDVVLDEPIMVKVDMSGERSVVANVDRQDLLVQADLTGVTSAGEYTVHLSVTDRLGRDFDNLSTTPKEVTVRFDRTVKKTLSVTVDLSRLTYPDGYVIGDDYVNVQSVTISGPESDVSKVASCVVRPEKAGGITKTEVLTTDLILLDAEGNEVPSDYITMSSDTTAITVPLLKTKRLP
;
A
#
# COMPACT_ATOMS: atom_id res chain seq x y z
N VAL A 1 19.55 18.11 54.23
CA VAL A 1 19.93 18.37 52.84
C VAL A 1 18.78 17.87 51.99
N ASN A 2 17.95 18.79 51.42
CA ASN A 2 16.94 18.42 50.48
C ASN A 2 17.65 18.00 49.18
N THR A 3 17.68 16.73 48.91
CA THR A 3 18.09 16.21 47.60
C THR A 3 16.96 16.58 46.60
N ILE A 4 17.16 17.61 45.81
CA ILE A 4 16.24 17.90 44.69
C ILE A 4 16.41 16.76 43.71
N ASP A 5 15.36 15.97 43.54
CA ASP A 5 15.32 14.95 42.48
C ASP A 5 15.37 15.67 41.12
N THR A 6 16.53 15.58 40.47
CA THR A 6 16.79 16.22 39.17
C THR A 6 16.41 15.33 38.00
N THR A 7 15.93 14.11 38.27
CA THR A 7 15.51 13.16 37.25
C THR A 7 14.03 13.33 36.88
N ALA A 8 13.68 12.97 35.68
CA ALA A 8 12.30 12.96 35.18
C ALA A 8 12.10 11.82 34.18
N ASP A 9 10.86 11.35 34.11
CA ASP A 9 10.38 10.41 33.11
C ASP A 9 9.49 11.14 32.12
N ARG A 10 9.61 10.80 30.85
CA ARG A 10 8.76 11.33 29.78
C ARG A 10 8.54 10.29 28.69
N SER A 11 7.38 10.35 28.05
CA SER A 11 7.08 9.55 26.86
C SER A 11 6.68 10.47 25.70
N ILE A 12 7.14 10.13 24.50
CA ILE A 12 6.74 10.78 23.26
C ILE A 12 6.06 9.75 22.38
N THR A 13 4.82 10.02 21.96
CA THR A 13 4.01 9.14 21.14
C THR A 13 4.15 9.48 19.64
N ASN A 14 3.72 8.54 18.79
CA ASN A 14 3.69 8.72 17.34
C ASN A 14 5.07 9.03 16.73
N VAL A 15 6.10 8.33 17.19
CA VAL A 15 7.43 8.38 16.59
C VAL A 15 7.49 7.34 15.48
N PRO A 16 7.77 7.72 14.21
CA PRO A 16 7.80 6.78 13.11
C PRO A 16 9.00 5.84 13.21
N VAL A 17 8.79 4.57 12.85
CA VAL A 17 9.85 3.59 12.71
C VAL A 17 10.46 3.71 11.32
N SER A 18 11.79 3.86 11.26
CA SER A 18 12.56 3.81 10.02
C SER A 18 12.98 2.37 9.74
N PHE A 19 12.71 1.93 8.52
CA PHE A 19 13.20 0.69 7.94
C PHE A 19 14.36 0.94 6.95
N ASP A 20 14.81 2.20 6.87
CA ASP A 20 16.00 2.56 6.11
C ASP A 20 17.22 1.99 6.84
N SER A 21 17.55 0.78 6.48
CA SER A 21 18.83 0.23 6.88
C SER A 21 19.83 0.53 5.78
N SER A 22 21.01 0.96 6.20
CA SER A 22 22.22 0.93 5.39
C SER A 22 22.66 -0.51 5.07
N SER A 23 21.73 -1.47 5.11
CA SER A 23 22.04 -2.85 4.76
C SER A 23 21.98 -2.99 3.25
N GLU A 24 23.13 -2.81 2.63
CA GLU A 24 23.40 -3.23 1.25
C GLU A 24 22.84 -4.64 0.95
N SER A 25 22.59 -5.43 2.01
CA SER A 25 22.05 -6.78 1.93
C SER A 25 20.57 -6.82 1.48
N LEU A 26 19.69 -5.94 1.94
CA LEU A 26 18.29 -5.93 1.49
C LEU A 26 18.17 -5.44 0.06
N GLU A 27 18.88 -4.36 -0.29
CA GLU A 27 18.92 -3.86 -1.66
C GLU A 27 19.50 -4.92 -2.61
N ALA A 28 20.57 -5.63 -2.22
CA ALA A 28 21.16 -6.69 -3.01
C ALA A 28 20.21 -7.88 -3.22
N MET A 29 19.31 -8.15 -2.26
CA MET A 29 18.27 -9.17 -2.37
C MET A 29 17.00 -8.66 -3.08
N GLY A 30 16.92 -7.35 -3.34
CA GLY A 30 15.72 -6.70 -3.90
C GLY A 30 14.51 -6.77 -2.97
N LEU A 31 14.74 -6.83 -1.65
CA LEU A 31 13.70 -6.90 -0.63
C LEU A 31 13.36 -5.52 -0.11
N ASP A 32 12.06 -5.25 -0.01
CA ASP A 32 11.50 -4.05 0.59
C ASP A 32 10.53 -4.44 1.72
N VAL A 33 10.36 -3.54 2.69
CA VAL A 33 9.31 -3.69 3.68
C VAL A 33 7.94 -3.42 3.06
N VAL A 34 6.97 -4.27 3.33
CA VAL A 34 5.59 -4.11 2.87
C VAL A 34 4.76 -3.52 4.01
N LEU A 35 4.41 -2.25 3.86
CA LEU A 35 3.62 -1.50 4.85
C LEU A 35 2.41 -0.87 4.17
N ASP A 36 1.26 -0.98 4.82
CA ASP A 36 0.05 -0.23 4.45
C ASP A 36 0.14 1.21 4.97
N GLU A 37 0.52 1.34 6.24
CA GLU A 37 0.72 2.63 6.90
C GLU A 37 2.07 2.65 7.65
N PRO A 38 2.67 3.84 7.87
CA PRO A 38 3.87 3.97 8.68
C PRO A 38 3.63 3.43 10.10
N ILE A 39 4.55 2.61 10.58
CA ILE A 39 4.50 2.11 11.96
C ILE A 39 4.95 3.21 12.91
N MET A 40 4.08 3.52 13.87
CA MET A 40 4.33 4.52 14.91
C MET A 40 4.49 3.84 16.25
N VAL A 41 5.47 4.28 17.02
CA VAL A 41 5.74 3.77 18.35
C VAL A 41 5.83 4.90 19.39
N LYS A 42 5.76 4.51 20.64
CA LYS A 42 6.02 5.40 21.77
C LYS A 42 7.50 5.26 22.17
N VAL A 43 8.14 6.36 22.46
CA VAL A 43 9.51 6.40 23.04
C VAL A 43 9.40 6.81 24.50
N ASP A 44 9.92 5.96 25.38
CA ASP A 44 10.01 6.20 26.80
C ASP A 44 11.45 6.61 27.17
N MET A 45 11.58 7.65 27.93
CA MET A 45 12.87 8.20 28.34
C MET A 45 12.88 8.60 29.80
N SER A 46 14.02 8.44 30.43
CA SER A 46 14.30 8.96 31.78
C SER A 46 15.70 9.55 31.82
N GLY A 47 15.92 10.52 32.69
CA GLY A 47 17.20 11.17 32.84
C GLY A 47 17.10 12.54 33.49
N GLU A 48 18.13 13.37 33.33
CA GLU A 48 18.12 14.72 33.87
C GLU A 48 16.92 15.51 33.34
N ARG A 49 16.18 16.14 34.25
CA ARG A 49 14.94 16.88 33.94
C ARG A 49 15.12 17.91 32.82
N SER A 50 16.25 18.62 32.84
CA SER A 50 16.58 19.64 31.81
C SER A 50 16.76 19.02 30.40
N VAL A 51 17.29 17.80 30.33
CA VAL A 51 17.48 17.05 29.09
C VAL A 51 16.15 16.51 28.61
N VAL A 52 15.44 15.77 29.45
CA VAL A 52 14.18 15.09 29.11
C VAL A 52 13.09 16.10 28.68
N ALA A 53 13.00 17.26 29.34
CA ALA A 53 12.02 18.30 29.03
C ALA A 53 12.17 18.91 27.64
N ASN A 54 13.39 18.91 27.10
CA ASN A 54 13.73 19.58 25.84
C ASN A 54 13.87 18.62 24.63
N VAL A 55 13.33 17.41 24.73
CA VAL A 55 13.33 16.43 23.62
C VAL A 55 12.11 16.65 22.73
N ASP A 56 12.32 16.85 21.46
CA ASP A 56 11.26 16.86 20.46
C ASP A 56 11.21 15.54 19.68
N ARG A 57 10.04 15.22 19.11
CA ARG A 57 9.84 13.99 18.33
C ARG A 57 10.84 13.85 17.19
N GLN A 58 11.15 14.95 16.51
CA GLN A 58 12.10 15.00 15.38
C GLN A 58 13.56 14.74 15.79
N ASP A 59 13.87 14.86 17.11
CA ASP A 59 15.21 14.57 17.61
C ASP A 59 15.41 13.05 17.77
N LEU A 60 14.34 12.28 17.79
CA LEU A 60 14.37 10.85 18.00
C LEU A 60 14.39 10.10 16.67
N LEU A 61 15.29 9.14 16.56
CA LEU A 61 15.38 8.20 15.45
C LEU A 61 15.11 6.80 15.95
N VAL A 62 13.98 6.21 15.55
CA VAL A 62 13.65 4.81 15.82
C VAL A 62 13.96 4.01 14.56
N GLN A 63 14.82 3.01 14.69
CA GLN A 63 15.25 2.14 13.60
C GLN A 63 14.94 0.68 13.92
N ALA A 64 14.50 -0.05 12.88
CA ALA A 64 14.36 -1.49 12.94
C ALA A 64 15.70 -2.18 12.64
N ASP A 65 16.02 -3.22 13.39
CA ASP A 65 17.17 -4.08 13.11
C ASP A 65 16.78 -5.12 12.05
N LEU A 66 17.32 -4.96 10.85
CA LEU A 66 17.03 -5.80 9.69
C LEU A 66 18.08 -6.87 9.40
N THR A 67 19.06 -7.06 10.31
CA THR A 67 20.17 -8.01 10.11
C THR A 67 19.70 -9.47 10.01
N GLY A 68 18.56 -9.81 10.59
CA GLY A 68 17.97 -11.15 10.53
C GLY A 68 17.13 -11.42 9.27
N VAL A 69 16.88 -10.41 8.41
CA VAL A 69 16.06 -10.54 7.21
C VAL A 69 16.90 -11.08 6.08
N THR A 70 16.64 -12.31 5.65
CA THR A 70 17.45 -13.02 4.63
C THR A 70 16.65 -13.43 3.39
N SER A 71 15.33 -13.36 3.45
CA SER A 71 14.42 -13.72 2.34
C SER A 71 13.09 -13.03 2.49
N ALA A 72 12.22 -13.12 1.48
CA ALA A 72 10.84 -12.70 1.60
C ALA A 72 10.11 -13.49 2.71
N GLY A 73 9.24 -12.81 3.45
CA GLY A 73 8.46 -13.39 4.54
C GLY A 73 8.17 -12.41 5.67
N GLU A 74 7.56 -12.90 6.73
CA GLU A 74 7.30 -12.14 7.95
C GLU A 74 8.44 -12.30 8.96
N TYR A 75 8.85 -11.18 9.54
CA TYR A 75 9.91 -11.13 10.56
C TYR A 75 9.49 -10.26 11.72
N THR A 76 9.81 -10.70 12.94
CA THR A 76 9.77 -9.86 14.13
C THR A 76 11.13 -9.20 14.28
N VAL A 77 11.16 -7.88 14.14
CA VAL A 77 12.39 -7.08 14.17
C VAL A 77 12.45 -6.25 15.45
N HIS A 78 13.63 -6.17 16.05
CA HIS A 78 13.88 -5.31 17.21
C HIS A 78 13.96 -3.85 16.78
N LEU A 79 13.49 -2.97 17.67
CA LEU A 79 13.58 -1.52 17.50
C LEU A 79 14.64 -0.94 18.42
N SER A 80 15.44 -0.05 17.87
CA SER A 80 16.37 0.78 18.62
C SER A 80 15.97 2.24 18.48
N VAL A 81 16.21 3.04 19.51
CA VAL A 81 16.00 4.47 19.48
C VAL A 81 17.29 5.19 19.83
N THR A 82 17.60 6.23 19.07
CA THR A 82 18.73 7.13 19.29
C THR A 82 18.25 8.57 19.29
N ASP A 83 18.92 9.40 20.09
CA ASP A 83 18.76 10.84 20.04
C ASP A 83 19.75 11.44 19.04
N ARG A 84 19.23 12.16 18.05
CA ARG A 84 20.04 12.76 16.97
C ARG A 84 21.01 13.85 17.48
N LEU A 85 20.70 14.42 18.65
CA LEU A 85 21.52 15.44 19.29
C LEU A 85 22.56 14.87 20.25
N GLY A 86 22.55 13.55 20.48
CA GLY A 86 23.53 12.86 21.29
C GLY A 86 23.46 13.20 22.78
N ARG A 87 22.25 13.53 23.30
CA ARG A 87 22.03 13.79 24.71
C ARG A 87 22.09 12.48 25.51
N ASP A 88 22.48 12.57 26.77
CA ASP A 88 22.57 11.42 27.66
C ASP A 88 21.23 11.19 28.38
N PHE A 89 20.80 9.93 28.42
CA PHE A 89 19.62 9.45 29.12
C PHE A 89 19.99 8.29 30.04
N ASP A 90 19.33 8.20 31.19
CA ASP A 90 19.42 7.01 32.06
C ASP A 90 18.74 5.81 31.42
N ASN A 91 17.61 6.07 30.68
CA ASN A 91 16.92 5.11 29.85
C ASN A 91 16.33 5.80 28.61
N LEU A 92 16.47 5.15 27.47
CA LEU A 92 15.84 5.53 26.20
C LEU A 92 15.41 4.23 25.50
N SER A 93 14.10 4.03 25.36
CA SER A 93 13.55 2.78 24.83
C SER A 93 12.26 3.02 24.06
N THR A 94 11.88 2.04 23.25
CA THR A 94 10.61 2.05 22.51
C THR A 94 9.58 1.14 23.17
N THR A 95 8.31 1.49 22.99
CA THR A 95 7.17 0.64 23.30
C THR A 95 6.26 0.59 22.08
N PRO A 96 6.10 -0.57 21.42
CA PRO A 96 6.74 -1.86 21.68
C PRO A 96 8.25 -1.84 21.35
N LYS A 97 8.99 -2.85 21.83
CA LYS A 97 10.42 -3.03 21.51
C LYS A 97 10.67 -3.81 20.23
N GLU A 98 9.65 -4.46 19.73
CA GLU A 98 9.67 -5.29 18.51
C GLU A 98 8.40 -5.05 17.72
N VAL A 99 8.51 -5.20 16.41
CA VAL A 99 7.36 -5.18 15.50
C VAL A 99 7.47 -6.32 14.49
N THR A 100 6.34 -6.88 14.11
CA THR A 100 6.29 -7.90 13.05
C THR A 100 5.94 -7.23 11.75
N VAL A 101 6.78 -7.42 10.73
CA VAL A 101 6.63 -6.82 9.41
C VAL A 101 6.91 -7.84 8.31
N ARG A 102 6.30 -7.63 7.17
CA ARG A 102 6.52 -8.44 5.97
C ARG A 102 7.56 -7.78 5.06
N PHE A 103 8.47 -8.60 4.54
CA PHE A 103 9.41 -8.22 3.50
C PHE A 103 9.11 -9.00 2.23
N ASP A 104 9.16 -8.35 1.08
CA ASP A 104 8.93 -8.98 -0.21
C ASP A 104 9.71 -8.24 -1.31
N ARG A 105 9.79 -8.86 -2.49
CA ARG A 105 10.36 -8.22 -3.68
C ARG A 105 9.30 -7.40 -4.38
N THR A 106 9.67 -6.22 -4.84
CA THR A 106 8.81 -5.42 -5.71
C THR A 106 8.98 -5.90 -7.15
N VAL A 107 7.89 -6.35 -7.76
CA VAL A 107 7.84 -6.79 -9.16
C VAL A 107 6.82 -5.99 -9.96
N LYS A 108 6.97 -6.02 -11.29
CA LYS A 108 6.03 -5.41 -12.23
C LYS A 108 5.45 -6.46 -13.17
N LYS A 109 4.18 -6.31 -13.50
CA LYS A 109 3.48 -7.16 -14.45
C LYS A 109 2.56 -6.31 -15.31
N THR A 110 2.57 -6.55 -16.62
CA THR A 110 1.66 -5.89 -17.55
C THR A 110 0.54 -6.85 -17.94
N LEU A 111 -0.69 -6.39 -17.82
CA LEU A 111 -1.91 -7.14 -18.10
C LEU A 111 -2.71 -6.45 -19.19
N SER A 112 -3.32 -7.22 -20.09
CA SER A 112 -4.33 -6.72 -21.01
C SER A 112 -5.62 -6.45 -20.26
N VAL A 113 -6.30 -5.36 -20.60
CA VAL A 113 -7.60 -5.00 -20.01
C VAL A 113 -8.69 -5.61 -20.91
N THR A 114 -9.57 -6.41 -20.29
CA THR A 114 -10.75 -6.97 -20.94
C THR A 114 -12.02 -6.27 -20.47
N VAL A 115 -13.06 -6.27 -21.31
CA VAL A 115 -14.34 -5.60 -21.01
C VAL A 115 -15.42 -6.65 -20.79
N ASP A 116 -16.12 -6.55 -19.66
CA ASP A 116 -17.28 -7.36 -19.32
C ASP A 116 -18.52 -6.46 -19.27
N LEU A 117 -19.34 -6.53 -20.29
CA LEU A 117 -20.56 -5.73 -20.44
C LEU A 117 -21.81 -6.41 -19.87
N SER A 118 -21.68 -7.56 -19.22
CA SER A 118 -22.79 -8.39 -18.73
C SER A 118 -23.71 -7.67 -17.74
N ARG A 119 -23.21 -6.63 -17.07
CA ARG A 119 -23.97 -5.83 -16.10
C ARG A 119 -24.73 -4.65 -16.70
N LEU A 120 -24.50 -4.34 -17.99
CA LEU A 120 -25.23 -3.29 -18.70
C LEU A 120 -26.56 -3.80 -19.23
N THR A 121 -27.62 -3.04 -18.97
CA THR A 121 -28.95 -3.27 -19.54
C THR A 121 -29.26 -2.23 -20.60
N TYR A 122 -30.07 -2.59 -21.60
CA TYR A 122 -30.49 -1.72 -22.69
C TYR A 122 -31.87 -2.14 -23.20
N PRO A 123 -32.64 -1.23 -23.89
CA PRO A 123 -33.99 -1.50 -24.35
C PRO A 123 -34.07 -2.58 -25.44
N ASP A 124 -35.21 -3.23 -25.55
CA ASP A 124 -35.50 -4.15 -26.64
C ASP A 124 -35.36 -3.48 -28.00
N GLY A 125 -34.87 -4.24 -29.00
CA GLY A 125 -34.62 -3.73 -30.32
C GLY A 125 -33.29 -2.99 -30.50
N TYR A 126 -32.43 -3.06 -29.49
CA TYR A 126 -31.06 -2.55 -29.53
C TYR A 126 -30.07 -3.66 -29.22
N VAL A 127 -28.83 -3.43 -29.63
CA VAL A 127 -27.65 -4.27 -29.25
C VAL A 127 -26.49 -3.35 -28.93
N ILE A 128 -25.62 -3.83 -28.04
CA ILE A 128 -24.34 -3.17 -27.85
C ILE A 128 -23.43 -3.55 -29.01
N GLY A 129 -22.83 -2.56 -29.66
CA GLY A 129 -21.79 -2.76 -30.66
C GLY A 129 -20.45 -3.15 -30.05
N ASP A 130 -19.40 -3.10 -30.84
CA ASP A 130 -18.04 -3.32 -30.34
C ASP A 130 -17.71 -2.27 -29.30
N ASP A 131 -17.27 -2.74 -28.14
CA ASP A 131 -16.83 -1.90 -27.06
C ASP A 131 -15.48 -1.27 -27.40
N TYR A 132 -15.22 -0.12 -26.80
CA TYR A 132 -13.99 0.61 -27.00
C TYR A 132 -13.38 0.97 -25.65
N VAL A 133 -12.20 0.44 -25.38
CA VAL A 133 -11.45 0.68 -24.14
C VAL A 133 -10.38 1.73 -24.40
N ASN A 134 -10.38 2.79 -23.62
CA ASN A 134 -9.36 3.84 -23.68
C ASN A 134 -8.00 3.33 -23.17
N VAL A 135 -8.00 2.49 -22.14
CA VAL A 135 -6.81 1.80 -21.62
C VAL A 135 -6.82 0.35 -22.07
N GLN A 136 -5.84 -0.04 -22.89
CA GLN A 136 -5.75 -1.40 -23.46
C GLN A 136 -4.90 -2.35 -22.61
N SER A 137 -3.99 -1.80 -21.83
CA SER A 137 -3.15 -2.54 -20.90
C SER A 137 -2.91 -1.72 -19.64
N VAL A 138 -2.69 -2.41 -18.54
CA VAL A 138 -2.32 -1.83 -17.26
C VAL A 138 -1.03 -2.50 -16.76
N THR A 139 -0.11 -1.71 -16.25
CA THR A 139 1.06 -2.22 -15.54
C THR A 139 0.80 -2.13 -14.06
N ILE A 140 0.91 -3.25 -13.37
CA ILE A 140 0.82 -3.35 -11.92
C ILE A 140 2.21 -3.52 -11.32
N SER A 141 2.42 -2.98 -10.13
CA SER A 141 3.66 -3.06 -9.38
C SER A 141 3.35 -3.26 -7.91
N GLY A 142 4.09 -4.12 -7.25
CA GLY A 142 3.91 -4.37 -5.82
C GLY A 142 4.68 -5.61 -5.37
N PRO A 143 4.39 -6.09 -4.13
CA PRO A 143 5.01 -7.30 -3.60
C PRO A 143 4.77 -8.50 -4.50
N GLU A 144 5.82 -9.30 -4.72
CA GLU A 144 5.76 -10.47 -5.61
C GLU A 144 4.66 -11.45 -5.21
N SER A 145 4.47 -11.66 -3.91
CA SER A 145 3.42 -12.55 -3.40
C SER A 145 2.00 -12.07 -3.70
N ASP A 146 1.77 -10.76 -3.87
CA ASP A 146 0.48 -10.20 -4.21
C ASP A 146 0.30 -10.10 -5.74
N VAL A 147 1.31 -9.59 -6.44
CA VAL A 147 1.29 -9.47 -7.92
C VAL A 147 1.16 -10.84 -8.60
N SER A 148 1.77 -11.89 -8.04
CA SER A 148 1.68 -13.25 -8.59
C SER A 148 0.28 -13.85 -8.55
N LYS A 149 -0.58 -13.40 -7.65
CA LYS A 149 -1.99 -13.84 -7.57
C LYS A 149 -2.85 -13.26 -8.69
N VAL A 150 -2.44 -12.14 -9.28
CA VAL A 150 -3.20 -11.47 -10.33
C VAL A 150 -3.02 -12.18 -11.66
N ALA A 151 -4.11 -12.71 -12.21
CA ALA A 151 -4.11 -13.40 -13.50
C ALA A 151 -4.57 -12.48 -14.64
N SER A 152 -5.55 -11.58 -14.39
CA SER A 152 -6.15 -10.73 -15.42
C SER A 152 -6.64 -9.40 -14.85
N CYS A 153 -6.92 -8.46 -15.76
CA CYS A 153 -7.56 -7.19 -15.44
C CYS A 153 -8.84 -7.06 -16.26
N VAL A 154 -9.94 -6.68 -15.62
CA VAL A 154 -11.25 -6.52 -16.22
C VAL A 154 -11.86 -5.18 -15.86
N VAL A 155 -12.68 -4.63 -16.76
CA VAL A 155 -13.57 -3.52 -16.48
C VAL A 155 -15.01 -3.98 -16.63
N ARG A 156 -15.86 -3.58 -15.67
CA ARG A 156 -17.29 -3.94 -15.63
C ARG A 156 -18.13 -2.68 -15.49
N PRO A 157 -18.38 -1.96 -16.61
CA PRO A 157 -19.18 -0.76 -16.53
C PRO A 157 -20.61 -1.08 -16.09
N GLU A 158 -21.12 -0.25 -15.20
CA GLU A 158 -22.49 -0.32 -14.71
C GLU A 158 -23.16 1.03 -14.86
N LYS A 159 -24.46 1.03 -15.12
CA LYS A 159 -25.28 2.23 -15.14
C LYS A 159 -26.65 1.94 -14.56
N ALA A 160 -27.04 2.72 -13.54
CA ALA A 160 -28.38 2.66 -12.98
C ALA A 160 -29.42 3.01 -14.05
N GLY A 161 -30.41 2.10 -14.25
CA GLY A 161 -31.43 2.26 -15.28
C GLY A 161 -30.99 1.85 -16.70
N GLY A 162 -29.77 1.38 -16.88
CA GLY A 162 -29.23 0.95 -18.17
C GLY A 162 -28.85 2.10 -19.11
N ILE A 163 -28.39 1.75 -20.30
CA ILE A 163 -28.05 2.70 -21.36
C ILE A 163 -29.22 2.81 -22.37
N THR A 164 -29.51 4.02 -22.83
CA THR A 164 -30.57 4.30 -23.82
C THR A 164 -30.04 4.91 -25.10
N LYS A 165 -28.76 5.20 -25.14
CA LYS A 165 -28.02 5.75 -26.29
C LYS A 165 -26.55 5.36 -26.20
N THR A 166 -25.79 5.54 -27.27
CA THR A 166 -24.32 5.47 -27.21
C THR A 166 -23.79 6.49 -26.22
N GLU A 167 -22.97 6.05 -25.27
CA GLU A 167 -22.39 6.91 -24.24
C GLU A 167 -21.03 6.43 -23.77
N VAL A 168 -20.29 7.32 -23.12
CA VAL A 168 -19.00 7.04 -22.51
C VAL A 168 -19.23 6.80 -21.01
N LEU A 169 -18.78 5.65 -20.54
CA LEU A 169 -18.84 5.29 -19.11
C LEU A 169 -17.42 5.24 -18.55
N THR A 170 -17.22 5.88 -17.39
CA THR A 170 -15.99 5.73 -16.62
C THR A 170 -16.17 4.58 -15.64
N THR A 171 -15.19 3.68 -15.60
CA THR A 171 -15.23 2.49 -14.77
C THR A 171 -13.86 2.19 -14.19
N ASP A 172 -13.85 1.51 -13.05
CA ASP A 172 -12.64 1.08 -12.38
C ASP A 172 -12.03 -0.15 -13.06
N LEU A 173 -10.72 -0.26 -13.00
CA LEU A 173 -9.97 -1.43 -13.38
C LEU A 173 -9.96 -2.42 -12.20
N ILE A 174 -10.39 -3.66 -12.44
CA ILE A 174 -10.51 -4.71 -11.43
C ILE A 174 -9.49 -5.79 -11.71
N LEU A 175 -8.69 -6.12 -10.72
CA LEU A 175 -7.71 -7.21 -10.79
C LEU A 175 -8.37 -8.52 -10.35
N LEU A 176 -8.19 -9.57 -11.15
CA LEU A 176 -8.75 -10.89 -10.87
C LEU A 176 -7.65 -11.94 -10.77
N ASP A 177 -7.88 -12.93 -9.90
CA ASP A 177 -7.09 -14.16 -9.83
C ASP A 177 -7.46 -15.15 -10.97
N ALA A 178 -6.83 -16.33 -10.97
CA ALA A 178 -7.06 -17.36 -11.98
C ALA A 178 -8.47 -17.97 -11.88
N GLU A 179 -9.11 -17.89 -10.72
CA GLU A 179 -10.46 -18.37 -10.44
C GLU A 179 -11.53 -17.30 -10.75
N GLY A 180 -11.12 -16.06 -11.09
CA GLY A 180 -12.00 -14.95 -11.41
C GLY A 180 -12.49 -14.15 -10.19
N ASN A 181 -11.89 -14.35 -9.02
CA ASN A 181 -12.17 -13.55 -7.83
C ASN A 181 -11.34 -12.25 -7.85
N GLU A 182 -11.88 -11.21 -7.23
CA GLU A 182 -11.15 -9.95 -7.10
C GLU A 182 -9.94 -10.09 -6.18
N VAL A 183 -8.80 -9.58 -6.62
CA VAL A 183 -7.58 -9.48 -5.83
C VAL A 183 -7.53 -8.11 -5.19
N PRO A 184 -7.42 -8.00 -3.84
CA PRO A 184 -7.24 -6.72 -3.17
C PRO A 184 -6.01 -5.99 -3.68
N SER A 185 -6.13 -4.69 -3.91
CA SER A 185 -5.06 -3.86 -4.48
C SER A 185 -4.34 -2.98 -3.44
N ASP A 186 -4.49 -3.29 -2.15
CA ASP A 186 -3.94 -2.47 -1.06
C ASP A 186 -2.43 -2.25 -1.16
N TYR A 187 -1.70 -3.28 -1.63
CA TYR A 187 -0.24 -3.22 -1.84
C TYR A 187 0.17 -3.16 -3.30
N ILE A 188 -0.79 -3.12 -4.23
CA ILE A 188 -0.56 -3.10 -5.68
C ILE A 188 -0.83 -1.71 -6.22
N THR A 189 0.18 -1.11 -6.83
CA THR A 189 0.04 0.14 -7.57
C THR A 189 -0.26 -0.16 -9.03
N MET A 190 -1.26 0.52 -9.61
CA MET A 190 -1.61 0.41 -11.04
C MET A 190 -1.21 1.66 -11.78
N SER A 191 -0.82 1.51 -13.05
CA SER A 191 -0.52 2.64 -13.94
C SER A 191 -1.74 3.50 -14.25
N SER A 192 -2.95 2.93 -14.11
CA SER A 192 -4.23 3.61 -14.16
C SER A 192 -5.24 2.85 -13.32
N ASP A 193 -6.04 3.55 -12.53
CA ASP A 193 -7.08 2.94 -11.68
C ASP A 193 -8.44 2.90 -12.38
N THR A 194 -8.65 3.78 -13.37
CA THR A 194 -9.91 3.92 -14.09
C THR A 194 -9.69 4.00 -15.59
N THR A 195 -10.71 3.69 -16.34
CA THR A 195 -10.75 3.90 -17.78
C THR A 195 -12.11 4.38 -18.24
N ALA A 196 -12.15 5.08 -19.37
CA ALA A 196 -13.38 5.45 -20.06
C ALA A 196 -13.65 4.46 -21.19
N ILE A 197 -14.89 3.96 -21.26
CA ILE A 197 -15.34 3.03 -22.30
C ILE A 197 -16.47 3.68 -23.07
N THR A 198 -16.35 3.73 -24.39
CA THR A 198 -17.46 4.08 -25.27
C THR A 198 -18.29 2.83 -25.51
N VAL A 199 -19.55 2.86 -25.11
CA VAL A 199 -20.49 1.76 -25.33
C VAL A 199 -21.48 2.18 -26.43
N PRO A 200 -21.29 1.69 -27.69
CA PRO A 200 -22.19 2.02 -28.76
C PRO A 200 -23.47 1.20 -28.66
N LEU A 201 -24.62 1.88 -28.63
CA LEU A 201 -25.93 1.27 -28.67
C LEU A 201 -26.50 1.36 -30.07
N LEU A 202 -26.65 0.23 -30.72
CA LEU A 202 -27.10 0.12 -32.13
C LEU A 202 -28.54 -0.41 -32.18
N LYS A 203 -29.35 0.18 -33.06
CA LYS A 203 -30.71 -0.31 -33.30
C LYS A 203 -30.65 -1.56 -34.17
N THR A 204 -31.31 -2.63 -33.76
CA THR A 204 -31.45 -3.83 -34.59
C THR A 204 -32.40 -3.57 -35.76
N LYS A 205 -31.96 -3.86 -36.98
CA LYS A 205 -32.79 -3.79 -38.19
C LYS A 205 -33.25 -5.23 -38.48
N ARG A 206 -34.57 -5.50 -38.39
CA ARG A 206 -35.12 -6.72 -38.98
C ARG A 206 -35.00 -6.59 -40.48
N LEU A 207 -34.26 -7.48 -41.10
CA LEU A 207 -34.33 -7.66 -42.57
C LEU A 207 -35.66 -8.35 -42.88
N PRO A 208 -36.35 -7.93 -43.94
CA PRO A 208 -37.61 -8.55 -44.37
C PRO A 208 -37.44 -10.00 -44.82
#